data_8da2d5da4c86e77691b42ffbde2ec5fd
#
_entry.id   8da2d5da4c86e77691b42ffbde2ec5fd
#
_cell.length_a   1.000
_cell.length_b   1.000
_cell.length_c   1.000
_cell.angle_alpha   90.00
_cell.angle_beta   90.00
_cell.angle_gamma   90.00
#
_symmetry.space_group_name_H-M   'P 1'
#
loop_
_entity.id
_entity.type
_entity.pdbx_description
1 polymer ?
#
loop_
_entity_poly.entity_id
_entity_poly.type
_entity_poly.pdbx_seq_one_letter_code
_entity_poly.pdbx_strand_id
1 'polypeptide(L)'
;MAHITYPTATEPTVIVLDGEHNPAYYLDRGAQPQWTHDDCVKACELITELMAFRSEWIARERSKPTPDLSAIECWKAERGAYAAELRGLDVTDRENIARIRRDYGAEVRRLTAGV
;
A
#
# COMPACT_ATOMS: atom_id res chain seq x y z
N MET A 1 -7.98 -15.94 27.20
CA MET A 1 -7.98 -16.36 27.43
C MET A 1 -8.12 -16.06 27.36
N ALA A 2 -7.79 -15.81 27.12
CA ALA A 2 -7.75 -15.95 27.12
C ALA A 2 -7.79 -15.35 26.82
N HIS A 3 -7.49 -15.25 26.55
CA HIS A 3 -7.39 -15.17 26.54
C HIS A 3 -7.31 -14.49 26.23
N ILE A 4 -7.27 -14.29 26.12
CA ILE A 4 -7.18 -14.32 26.06
C ILE A 4 -7.05 -13.61 25.85
N THR A 5 -6.86 -13.25 25.62
CA THR A 5 -6.73 -13.28 25.67
C THR A 5 -6.61 -12.70 25.27
N TYR A 6 -6.57 -12.27 25.05
CA TYR A 6 -6.50 -12.46 24.94
C TYR A 6 -6.12 -11.64 24.69
N PRO A 7 -5.64 -11.01 24.07
CA PRO A 7 -5.36 -11.09 24.13
C PRO A 7 -5.03 -10.43 23.91
N THR A 8 -5.03 -10.08 23.85
CA THR A 8 -4.68 -10.32 24.04
C THR A 8 -4.21 -10.08 23.79
N ALA A 9 -4.00 -9.69 23.17
CA ALA A 9 -3.54 -10.27 23.25
C ALA A 9 -3.12 -10.19 23.12
N THR A 10 -3.27 -10.11 23.19
CA THR A 10 -2.87 -10.84 23.44
C THR A 10 -2.65 -11.14 23.31
N GLU A 11 -2.65 -11.26 23.24
CA GLU A 11 -2.42 -12.30 23.47
C GLU A 11 -2.20 -12.66 23.12
N PRO A 12 -2.16 -12.51 22.93
CA PRO A 12 -2.00 -13.38 22.80
C PRO A 12 -2.08 -13.51 22.61
N THR A 13 -2.37 -13.63 22.72
CA THR A 13 -2.41 -14.51 22.87
C THR A 13 -2.55 -14.68 22.64
N VAL A 14 -2.65 -14.65 22.55
CA VAL A 14 -2.68 -15.51 22.73
C VAL A 14 -2.90 -15.63 22.40
N ILE A 15 -3.32 -15.78 22.68
CA ILE A 15 -3.49 -16.53 22.80
C ILE A 15 -3.56 -16.68 22.52
N VAL A 16 -3.67 -16.63 22.22
CA VAL A 16 -3.64 -17.36 22.42
C VAL A 16 -3.82 -17.42 22.15
N LEU A 17 -4.15 -17.39 22.15
CA LEU A 17 -4.26 -17.95 22.28
C LEU A 17 -4.30 -18.04 22.02
N ASP A 18 -4.43 -18.08 21.89
CA ASP A 18 -4.44 -18.60 22.11
C ASP A 18 -4.21 -18.46 21.73
N GLY A 19 -4.13 -18.04 21.17
CA GLY A 19 -3.84 -18.49 21.29
C GLY A 19 -3.76 -18.12 20.97
N GLU A 20 -3.79 -18.23 20.81
CA GLU A 20 -3.61 -18.47 21.07
C GLU A 20 -3.33 -17.77 20.91
N HIS A 21 -3.55 -17.59 21.58
CA HIS A 21 -3.36 -17.36 22.11
C HIS A 21 -2.59 -16.67 21.94
N ASN A 22 -2.34 -16.33 21.48
CA ASN A 22 -1.66 -16.27 21.86
C ASN A 22 -0.81 -15.71 21.68
N PRO A 23 -0.58 -15.58 21.81
CA PRO A 23 0.32 -15.34 21.82
C PRO A 23 1.13 -15.35 21.51
N ALA A 24 1.26 -15.67 21.56
CA ALA A 24 2.01 -15.87 21.39
C ALA A 24 2.10 -16.26 20.70
N TYR A 25 1.61 -16.46 20.58
CA TYR A 25 1.50 -17.03 20.23
C TYR A 25 1.65 -16.64 19.51
N TYR A 26 1.86 -16.43 19.55
CA TYR A 26 2.10 -16.33 19.26
C TYR A 26 2.92 -15.85 18.76
N LEU A 27 3.34 -15.69 18.81
CA LEU A 27 4.26 -15.36 18.58
C LEU A 27 5.10 -15.57 17.83
N ASP A 28 5.47 -15.72 17.62
CA ASP A 28 6.09 -15.91 16.78
C ASP A 28 5.81 -16.76 16.05
N ARG A 29 5.65 -17.26 16.12
CA ARG A 29 5.31 -18.18 15.37
C ARG A 29 4.93 -17.80 14.02
N GLY A 30 4.97 -18.23 13.17
CA GLY A 30 4.59 -17.95 11.84
C GLY A 30 3.63 -16.77 11.60
N ALA A 31 3.18 -16.17 12.64
CA ALA A 31 2.26 -15.05 12.52
C ALA A 31 2.98 -13.84 11.92
N GLN A 32 2.35 -13.18 10.95
CA GLN A 32 2.88 -11.97 10.37
C GLN A 32 2.70 -10.81 11.35
N PRO A 33 3.73 -9.96 11.52
CA PRO A 33 3.53 -8.77 12.32
C PRO A 33 2.46 -7.89 11.72
N GLN A 34 1.68 -7.25 12.57
CA GLN A 34 0.60 -6.37 12.12
C GLN A 34 1.13 -5.26 11.23
N TRP A 35 2.30 -4.73 11.56
CA TRP A 35 2.88 -3.63 10.78
C TRP A 35 3.14 -4.04 9.32
N THR A 36 3.48 -5.32 9.07
CA THR A 36 3.73 -5.78 7.70
C THR A 36 2.47 -5.64 6.84
N HIS A 37 1.33 -6.01 7.41
CA HIS A 37 0.06 -5.87 6.70
C HIS A 37 -0.26 -4.39 6.47
N ASP A 38 -0.10 -3.57 7.50
CA ASP A 38 -0.38 -2.13 7.39
C ASP A 38 0.52 -1.47 6.37
N ASP A 39 1.79 -1.89 6.30
CA ASP A 39 2.73 -1.34 5.32
C ASP A 39 2.29 -1.69 3.91
N CYS A 40 1.79 -2.89 3.69
CA CYS A 40 1.30 -3.31 2.38
C CYS A 40 0.07 -2.50 1.98
N VAL A 41 -0.84 -2.27 2.92
CA VAL A 41 -2.02 -1.44 2.66
C VAL A 41 -1.60 -0.02 2.28
N LYS A 42 -0.63 0.54 3.00
CA LYS A 42 -0.11 1.87 2.68
C LYS A 42 0.53 1.92 1.31
N ALA A 43 1.30 0.90 0.96
CA ALA A 43 1.92 0.83 -0.37
C ALA A 43 0.85 0.80 -1.46
N CYS A 44 -0.21 0.01 -1.27
CA CYS A 44 -1.32 -0.04 -2.21
C CYS A 44 -1.99 1.32 -2.37
N GLU A 45 -2.20 2.02 -1.26
CA GLU A 45 -2.82 3.34 -1.29
C GLU A 45 -1.98 4.33 -2.06
N LEU A 46 -0.67 4.30 -1.87
CA LEU A 46 0.24 5.22 -2.56
C LEU A 46 0.23 4.97 -4.07
N ILE A 47 0.28 3.70 -4.47
CA ILE A 47 0.23 3.37 -5.90
C ILE A 47 -1.09 3.84 -6.49
N THR A 48 -2.19 3.59 -5.78
CA THR A 48 -3.52 4.00 -6.25
C THR A 48 -3.62 5.51 -6.38
N GLU A 49 -3.03 6.25 -5.45
CA GLU A 49 -3.02 7.71 -5.52
C GLU A 49 -2.25 8.21 -6.73
N LEU A 50 -1.10 7.60 -7.02
CA LEU A 50 -0.32 8.01 -8.19
C LEU A 50 -1.08 7.73 -9.47
N MET A 51 -1.84 6.62 -9.53
CA MET A 51 -2.71 6.35 -10.66
C MET A 51 -3.81 7.39 -10.79
N ALA A 52 -4.39 7.80 -9.67
CA ALA A 52 -5.45 8.80 -9.66
C ALA A 52 -4.96 10.15 -10.18
N PHE A 53 -3.75 10.55 -9.80
CA PHE A 53 -3.15 11.78 -10.35
C PHE A 53 -3.07 11.71 -11.87
N ARG A 54 -2.59 10.59 -12.41
CA ARG A 54 -2.47 10.43 -13.87
C ARG A 54 -3.84 10.50 -14.54
N SER A 55 -4.84 9.87 -13.95
CA SER A 55 -6.20 9.90 -14.50
C SER A 55 -6.72 11.33 -14.54
N GLU A 56 -6.47 12.11 -13.49
CA GLU A 56 -6.91 13.50 -13.43
C GLU A 56 -6.19 14.35 -14.48
N TRP A 57 -4.87 14.17 -14.62
CA TRP A 57 -4.10 14.91 -15.60
C TRP A 57 -4.60 14.61 -17.02
N ILE A 58 -4.87 13.34 -17.30
CA ILE A 58 -5.37 12.92 -18.62
C ILE A 58 -6.71 13.61 -18.91
N ALA A 59 -7.63 13.56 -17.94
CA ALA A 59 -8.94 14.16 -18.12
C ALA A 59 -8.83 15.68 -18.36
N ARG A 60 -7.95 16.33 -17.60
CA ARG A 60 -7.76 17.77 -17.73
C ARG A 60 -7.16 18.12 -19.08
N GLU A 61 -6.20 17.34 -19.54
CA GLU A 61 -5.58 17.59 -20.84
C GLU A 61 -6.58 17.39 -21.97
N ARG A 62 -7.41 16.34 -21.86
CA ARG A 62 -8.42 16.06 -22.90
C ARG A 62 -9.46 17.16 -23.04
N SER A 63 -9.66 17.94 -22.01
CA SER A 63 -10.67 19.01 -22.04
C SER A 63 -10.14 20.27 -22.70
N LYS A 64 -8.87 20.33 -23.04
CA LYS A 64 -8.29 21.51 -23.70
C LYS A 64 -8.71 21.56 -25.17
N PRO A 65 -8.79 22.75 -25.78
CA PRO A 65 -9.12 22.85 -27.21
C PRO A 65 -8.13 22.11 -28.10
N THR A 66 -6.86 22.07 -27.72
CA THR A 66 -5.83 21.34 -28.47
C THR A 66 -5.05 20.45 -27.50
N PRO A 67 -5.58 19.26 -27.20
CA PRO A 67 -4.91 18.38 -26.24
C PRO A 67 -3.54 17.91 -26.71
N ASP A 68 -2.60 17.81 -25.79
CA ASP A 68 -1.29 17.23 -26.06
C ASP A 68 -1.42 15.71 -25.97
N LEU A 69 -1.60 15.07 -27.13
CA LEU A 69 -1.83 13.63 -27.17
C LEU A 69 -0.60 12.85 -26.70
N SER A 70 0.59 13.40 -26.92
CA SER A 70 1.82 12.77 -26.48
C SER A 70 1.89 12.70 -24.95
N ALA A 71 1.51 13.79 -24.28
CA ALA A 71 1.47 13.80 -22.82
C ALA A 71 0.44 12.81 -22.29
N ILE A 72 -0.72 12.72 -22.93
CA ILE A 72 -1.77 11.80 -22.53
C ILE A 72 -1.28 10.37 -22.63
N GLU A 73 -0.61 10.02 -23.75
CA GLU A 73 -0.09 8.66 -23.92
C GLU A 73 0.98 8.33 -22.88
N CYS A 74 1.83 9.30 -22.55
CA CYS A 74 2.84 9.12 -21.53
C CYS A 74 2.18 8.81 -20.17
N TRP A 75 1.20 9.61 -19.77
CA TRP A 75 0.52 9.40 -18.49
C TRP A 75 -0.25 8.10 -18.45
N LYS A 76 -0.84 7.69 -19.58
CA LYS A 76 -1.52 6.39 -19.67
C LYS A 76 -0.53 5.24 -19.47
N ALA A 77 0.65 5.34 -20.06
CA ALA A 77 1.69 4.33 -19.90
C ALA A 77 2.15 4.26 -18.45
N GLU A 78 2.36 5.40 -17.82
CA GLU A 78 2.75 5.45 -16.41
C GLU A 78 1.68 4.83 -15.53
N ARG A 79 0.42 5.19 -15.77
CA ARG A 79 -0.70 4.64 -15.00
C ARG A 79 -0.78 3.13 -15.16
N GLY A 80 -0.55 2.64 -16.39
CA GLY A 80 -0.52 1.20 -16.65
C GLY A 80 0.60 0.49 -15.93
N ALA A 81 1.76 1.13 -15.84
CA ALA A 81 2.89 0.56 -15.10
C ALA A 81 2.59 0.46 -13.61
N TYR A 82 1.97 1.50 -13.04
CA TYR A 82 1.54 1.45 -11.63
C TYR A 82 0.50 0.35 -11.42
N ALA A 83 -0.44 0.20 -12.34
CA ALA A 83 -1.44 -0.86 -12.22
C ALA A 83 -0.81 -2.23 -12.22
N ALA A 84 0.20 -2.44 -13.06
CA ALA A 84 0.92 -3.71 -13.11
C ALA A 84 1.67 -3.94 -11.80
N GLU A 85 2.29 -2.92 -11.26
CA GLU A 85 3.01 -3.02 -10.00
C GLU A 85 2.06 -3.36 -8.86
N LEU A 86 0.88 -2.74 -8.85
CA LEU A 86 -0.13 -3.01 -7.83
C LEU A 86 -0.57 -4.48 -7.88
N ARG A 87 -0.80 -5.00 -9.09
CA ARG A 87 -1.21 -6.40 -9.25
C ARG A 87 -0.14 -7.39 -8.79
N GLY A 88 1.13 -7.00 -8.92
CA GLY A 88 2.24 -7.87 -8.54
C GLY A 88 2.74 -7.66 -7.13
N LEU A 89 2.06 -6.84 -6.35
CA LEU A 89 2.53 -6.52 -5.00
C LEU A 89 2.47 -7.74 -4.11
N ASP A 90 3.61 -8.02 -3.45
CA ASP A 90 3.76 -9.20 -2.60
C ASP A 90 3.97 -8.71 -1.17
N VAL A 91 3.05 -9.07 -0.28
CA VAL A 91 3.09 -8.62 1.11
C VAL A 91 4.35 -9.11 1.83
N THR A 92 4.96 -10.19 1.35
CA THR A 92 6.18 -10.73 1.96
C THR A 92 7.45 -10.07 1.44
N ASP A 93 7.37 -9.29 0.37
CA ASP A 93 8.53 -8.59 -0.18
C ASP A 93 8.68 -7.25 0.53
N ARG A 94 9.29 -7.31 1.71
CA ARG A 94 9.37 -6.18 2.61
C ARG A 94 10.25 -5.06 2.05
N GLU A 95 11.30 -5.42 1.35
CA GLU A 95 12.18 -4.43 0.73
C GLU A 95 11.44 -3.61 -0.32
N ASN A 96 10.67 -4.28 -1.16
CA ASN A 96 9.91 -3.59 -2.20
C ASN A 96 8.84 -2.69 -1.59
N ILE A 97 8.15 -3.19 -0.57
CA ILE A 97 7.13 -2.39 0.11
C ILE A 97 7.74 -1.15 0.76
N ALA A 98 8.92 -1.31 1.39
CA ALA A 98 9.62 -0.17 1.99
C ALA A 98 10.03 0.84 0.93
N ARG A 99 10.50 0.36 -0.23
CA ARG A 99 10.87 1.24 -1.34
C ARG A 99 9.65 2.03 -1.82
N ILE A 100 8.53 1.36 -2.01
CA ILE A 100 7.30 2.01 -2.46
C ILE A 100 6.88 3.09 -1.46
N ARG A 101 6.88 2.76 -0.17
CA ARG A 101 6.48 3.72 0.83
C ARG A 101 7.38 4.94 0.85
N ARG A 102 8.67 4.74 0.70
CA ARG A 102 9.64 5.84 0.71
C ARG A 102 9.52 6.69 -0.56
N ASP A 103 9.63 6.03 -1.71
CA ASP A 103 9.74 6.75 -2.98
C ASP A 103 8.40 7.30 -3.44
N TYR A 104 7.36 6.48 -3.38
CA TYR A 104 6.02 6.91 -3.82
C TYR A 104 5.38 7.81 -2.79
N GLY A 105 5.69 7.62 -1.51
CA GLY A 105 5.24 8.54 -0.48
C GLY A 105 5.80 9.94 -0.70
N ALA A 106 7.08 10.03 -1.04
CA ALA A 106 7.71 11.33 -1.34
C ALA A 106 7.06 11.97 -2.57
N GLU A 107 6.78 11.17 -3.59
CA GLU A 107 6.18 11.67 -4.82
C GLU A 107 4.76 12.19 -4.57
N VAL A 108 3.96 11.44 -3.82
CA VAL A 108 2.60 11.86 -3.49
C VAL A 108 2.63 13.17 -2.70
N ARG A 109 3.55 13.28 -1.74
CA ARG A 109 3.67 14.51 -0.96
C ARG A 109 4.03 15.69 -1.85
N ARG A 110 4.96 15.48 -2.78
CA ARG A 110 5.37 16.52 -3.72
C ARG A 110 4.21 16.96 -4.59
N LEU A 111 3.45 16.02 -5.13
CA LEU A 111 2.31 16.32 -6.00
C LEU A 111 1.19 17.01 -5.24
N THR A 112 0.95 16.55 -4.00
CA THR A 112 -0.10 17.14 -3.17
C THR A 112 0.26 18.58 -2.78
N ALA A 113 1.52 18.83 -2.45
CA ALA A 113 1.98 20.17 -2.07
C ALA A 113 1.92 21.14 -3.24
N GLY A 114 2.00 20.63 -4.47
CA GLY A 114 1.97 21.49 -5.66
C GLY A 114 0.58 21.88 -6.13
N VAL A 115 -0.46 21.33 -5.48
CA VAL A 115 -1.83 21.72 -5.84
C VAL A 115 -2.31 22.87 -4.93
#